data_a1c7ae8447e9480dfcccf2160f6fbe4c
#
_entry.id   a1c7ae8447e9480dfcccf2160f6fbe4c
#
_cell.length_a   1.000
_cell.length_b   1.000
_cell.length_c   1.000
_cell.angle_alpha   90.00
_cell.angle_beta   90.00
_cell.angle_gamma   90.00
#
_symmetry.space_group_name_H-M   'P 1'
#
loop_
_entity.id
_entity.type
_entity.pdbx_description
1 polymer ?
#
loop_
_entity_poly.entity_id
_entity_poly.type
_entity_poly.pdbx_seq_one_letter_code
_entity_poly.pdbx_strand_id
1 'polypeptide(L)'
;LYTQIFQELYFQADFNCGGRLPIHVTFMLDEFANVALPDDYCSLLSTMRSREISSVIIIQNLAQLKALFKDTWETIPGNCDTLVYLGGNEQSTHEYISKLLGKSTIDKKSSGETRGRQGSSSRNYDVLGREIMMPDEVRKMDNKKCLIFIRGFDPILDDKFSPFGHPMFAQSADGEGEPYVHVRNSVSEDSVTEPAFTILNDKALSYYEELQKKGEQVYIDKLSYEEFLLLGQVDLKKRFMDMDEAQTCLLYTSPSPRDG
;
A
#
# COMPACT_ATOMS: atom_id res chain seq x y z
N LEU A 1 7.70 5.90 -8.62
CA LEU A 1 6.48 5.21 -9.06
C LEU A 1 5.27 5.62 -8.23
N TYR A 2 5.21 5.28 -6.91
CA TYR A 2 4.03 5.57 -6.08
C TYR A 2 3.68 7.04 -6.02
N THR A 3 4.66 7.93 -5.87
CA THR A 3 4.45 9.39 -5.90
C THR A 3 3.74 9.84 -7.18
N GLN A 4 4.17 9.32 -8.33
CA GLN A 4 3.56 9.66 -9.63
C GLN A 4 2.14 9.09 -9.75
N ILE A 5 1.90 7.85 -9.27
CA ILE A 5 0.56 7.25 -9.30
C ILE A 5 -0.39 8.04 -8.41
N PHE A 6 0.02 8.41 -7.19
CA PHE A 6 -0.83 9.23 -6.32
C PHE A 6 -1.14 10.60 -6.95
N GLN A 7 -0.12 11.28 -7.47
CA GLN A 7 -0.30 12.57 -8.14
C GLN A 7 -1.26 12.47 -9.31
N GLU A 8 -1.11 11.45 -10.16
CA GLU A 8 -2.00 11.23 -11.32
C GLU A 8 -3.43 10.94 -10.88
N LEU A 9 -3.65 10.04 -9.92
CA LEU A 9 -5.00 9.72 -9.44
C LEU A 9 -5.69 10.92 -8.81
N TYR A 10 -4.97 11.73 -8.03
CA TYR A 10 -5.52 12.96 -7.47
C TYR A 10 -5.84 13.98 -8.56
N PHE A 11 -4.94 14.13 -9.55
CA PHE A 11 -5.21 15.00 -10.69
C PHE A 11 -6.44 14.56 -11.47
N GLN A 12 -6.56 13.26 -11.77
CA GLN A 12 -7.72 12.71 -12.47
C GLN A 12 -9.01 12.92 -11.68
N ALA A 13 -8.98 12.65 -10.37
CA ALA A 13 -10.14 12.86 -9.52
C ALA A 13 -10.58 14.34 -9.51
N ASP A 14 -9.64 15.25 -9.25
CA ASP A 14 -9.96 16.65 -8.97
C ASP A 14 -10.30 17.44 -10.24
N PHE A 15 -9.62 17.17 -11.37
CA PHE A 15 -9.77 17.97 -12.59
C PHE A 15 -10.59 17.28 -13.69
N ASN A 16 -10.53 15.97 -13.81
CA ASN A 16 -11.17 15.27 -14.92
C ASN A 16 -12.46 14.53 -14.53
N CYS A 17 -12.61 14.17 -13.25
CA CYS A 17 -13.72 13.34 -12.77
C CYS A 17 -14.62 14.04 -11.76
N GLY A 18 -14.56 15.37 -11.65
CA GLY A 18 -15.47 16.14 -10.79
C GLY A 18 -15.25 15.92 -9.28
N GLY A 19 -14.00 15.62 -8.86
CA GLY A 19 -13.60 15.44 -7.48
C GLY A 19 -13.61 13.99 -6.99
N ARG A 20 -14.00 13.01 -7.83
CA ARG A 20 -14.14 11.60 -7.45
C ARG A 20 -13.86 10.68 -8.63
N LEU A 21 -13.01 9.66 -8.44
CA LEU A 21 -12.73 8.68 -9.47
C LEU A 21 -13.98 7.83 -9.78
N PRO A 22 -14.20 7.44 -11.05
CA PRO A 22 -15.33 6.61 -11.44
C PRO A 22 -15.20 5.15 -10.97
N ILE A 23 -13.97 4.72 -10.67
CA ILE A 23 -13.64 3.38 -10.20
C ILE A 23 -12.81 3.52 -8.93
N HIS A 24 -13.19 2.76 -7.90
CA HIS A 24 -12.45 2.74 -6.64
C HIS A 24 -11.06 2.13 -6.82
N VAL A 25 -10.03 2.82 -6.31
CA VAL A 25 -8.64 2.36 -6.36
C VAL A 25 -8.15 2.03 -4.96
N THR A 26 -7.75 0.78 -4.74
CA THR A 26 -7.18 0.35 -3.46
C THR A 26 -5.68 0.08 -3.60
N PHE A 27 -4.87 0.75 -2.80
CA PHE A 27 -3.46 0.47 -2.66
C PHE A 27 -3.24 -0.62 -1.62
N MET A 28 -2.67 -1.74 -2.01
CA MET A 28 -2.21 -2.80 -1.12
C MET A 28 -0.72 -2.60 -0.86
N LEU A 29 -0.38 -1.94 0.25
CA LEU A 29 1.00 -1.57 0.60
C LEU A 29 1.57 -2.60 1.56
N ASP A 30 1.93 -3.75 1.00
CA ASP A 30 2.69 -4.77 1.72
C ASP A 30 4.11 -4.28 1.99
N GLU A 31 4.63 -4.58 3.17
CA GLU A 31 5.92 -4.04 3.66
C GLU A 31 6.00 -2.51 3.57
N PHE A 32 4.95 -1.84 3.98
CA PHE A 32 4.79 -0.39 3.90
C PHE A 32 6.04 0.42 4.28
N ALA A 33 6.81 -0.05 5.25
CA ALA A 33 8.03 0.61 5.71
C ALA A 33 9.15 0.64 4.65
N ASN A 34 9.09 -0.24 3.66
CA ASN A 34 10.10 -0.37 2.60
C ASN A 34 9.65 0.30 1.28
N VAL A 35 8.43 0.83 1.26
CA VAL A 35 7.87 1.50 0.07
C VAL A 35 8.28 2.97 0.06
N ALA A 36 8.82 3.44 -1.05
CA ALA A 36 9.09 4.87 -1.27
C ALA A 36 7.77 5.60 -1.54
N LEU A 37 7.24 6.24 -0.52
CA LEU A 37 5.99 7.01 -0.54
C LEU A 37 6.26 8.51 -0.77
N PRO A 38 5.23 9.28 -1.18
CA PRO A 38 5.30 10.75 -1.17
C PRO A 38 5.56 11.29 0.25
N ASP A 39 6.30 12.37 0.37
CA ASP A 39 6.60 13.02 1.66
C ASP A 39 5.33 13.48 2.40
N ASP A 40 4.29 13.80 1.67
CA ASP A 40 2.99 14.26 2.16
C ASP A 40 1.96 13.12 2.31
N TYR A 41 2.39 11.85 2.36
CA TYR A 41 1.50 10.68 2.40
C TYR A 41 0.43 10.76 3.52
N CYS A 42 0.77 11.27 4.71
CA CYS A 42 -0.19 11.46 5.80
C CYS A 42 -1.33 12.41 5.41
N SER A 43 -1.04 13.46 4.66
CA SER A 43 -2.03 14.41 4.13
C SER A 43 -2.89 13.76 3.05
N LEU A 44 -2.27 13.03 2.13
CA LEU A 44 -2.98 12.27 1.10
C LEU A 44 -3.94 11.26 1.74
N LEU A 45 -3.48 10.46 2.70
CA LEU A 45 -4.30 9.46 3.39
C LEU A 45 -5.58 10.06 4.00
N SER A 46 -5.50 11.27 4.55
CA SER A 46 -6.67 11.94 5.14
C SER A 46 -7.74 12.36 4.12
N THR A 47 -7.38 12.48 2.85
CA THR A 47 -8.25 12.98 1.76
C THR A 47 -8.59 11.91 0.70
N MET A 48 -7.98 10.74 0.75
CA MET A 48 -8.18 9.64 -0.23
C MET A 48 -9.63 9.23 -0.38
N ARG A 49 -10.34 9.11 0.74
CA ARG A 49 -11.73 8.61 0.78
C ARG A 49 -12.67 9.40 -0.13
N SER A 50 -12.56 10.74 -0.14
CA SER A 50 -13.42 11.59 -0.96
C SER A 50 -13.21 11.36 -2.46
N ARG A 51 -12.06 10.85 -2.86
CA ARG A 51 -11.63 10.62 -4.24
C ARG A 51 -11.79 9.18 -4.72
N GLU A 52 -12.45 8.31 -3.96
CA GLU A 52 -12.54 6.87 -4.23
C GLU A 52 -11.16 6.17 -4.23
N ILE A 53 -10.29 6.61 -3.34
CA ILE A 53 -8.99 5.96 -3.12
C ILE A 53 -8.96 5.41 -1.70
N SER A 54 -8.44 4.21 -1.53
CA SER A 54 -8.18 3.61 -0.22
C SER A 54 -6.79 3.01 -0.16
N SER A 55 -6.29 2.81 1.06
CA SER A 55 -4.98 2.24 1.31
C SER A 55 -5.07 1.17 2.38
N VAL A 56 -4.55 -0.02 2.08
CA VAL A 56 -4.32 -1.11 3.03
C VAL A 56 -2.85 -1.10 3.36
N ILE A 57 -2.54 -0.75 4.60
CA ILE A 57 -1.19 -0.55 5.10
C ILE A 57 -0.80 -1.75 5.95
N ILE A 58 0.23 -2.49 5.53
CA ILE A 58 0.73 -3.66 6.24
C ILE A 58 2.13 -3.35 6.79
N ILE A 59 2.27 -3.50 8.10
CA ILE A 59 3.52 -3.24 8.83
C ILE A 59 3.82 -4.39 9.79
N GLN A 60 5.08 -4.60 10.09
CA GLN A 60 5.49 -5.62 11.05
C GLN A 60 5.30 -5.16 12.51
N ASN A 61 5.49 -3.87 12.78
CA ASN A 61 5.33 -3.28 14.10
C ASN A 61 5.18 -1.75 14.02
N LEU A 62 4.71 -1.13 15.10
CA LEU A 62 4.53 0.33 15.17
C LEU A 62 5.84 1.11 15.21
N ALA A 63 6.95 0.49 15.63
CA ALA A 63 8.25 1.17 15.63
C ALA A 63 8.67 1.57 14.20
N GLN A 64 8.25 0.82 13.17
CA GLN A 64 8.48 1.19 11.78
C GLN A 64 7.76 2.50 11.42
N LEU A 65 6.49 2.67 11.81
CA LEU A 65 5.76 3.94 11.58
C LEU A 65 6.40 5.11 12.32
N LYS A 66 6.81 4.89 13.58
CA LYS A 66 7.48 5.91 14.40
C LYS A 66 8.82 6.34 13.80
N ALA A 67 9.56 5.40 13.19
CA ALA A 67 10.80 5.71 12.50
C ALA A 67 10.57 6.55 11.23
N LEU A 68 9.53 6.24 10.45
CA LEU A 68 9.22 6.91 9.20
C LEU A 68 8.59 8.29 9.41
N PHE A 69 7.60 8.38 10.30
CA PHE A 69 6.73 9.57 10.44
C PHE A 69 6.98 10.34 11.74
N LYS A 70 7.92 9.90 12.57
CA LYS A 70 8.29 10.58 13.83
C LYS A 70 7.05 11.00 14.64
N ASP A 71 6.86 12.31 14.83
CA ASP A 71 5.78 12.87 15.64
C ASP A 71 4.39 12.74 14.99
N THR A 72 4.32 12.49 13.67
CA THR A 72 3.06 12.37 12.92
C THR A 72 2.59 10.93 12.70
N TRP A 73 3.27 9.93 13.24
CA TRP A 73 2.97 8.52 13.01
C TRP A 73 1.53 8.12 13.40
N GLU A 74 0.97 8.74 14.46
CA GLU A 74 -0.41 8.47 14.92
C GLU A 74 -1.46 8.89 13.91
N THR A 75 -1.11 9.77 12.97
CA THR A 75 -1.99 10.17 11.86
C THR A 75 -2.34 8.97 10.97
N ILE A 76 -1.42 8.01 10.82
CA ILE A 76 -1.65 6.83 9.98
C ILE A 76 -2.80 5.97 10.54
N PRO A 77 -2.69 5.36 11.75
CA PRO A 77 -3.79 4.59 12.31
C PRO A 77 -5.03 5.45 12.59
N GLY A 78 -4.86 6.76 12.87
CA GLY A 78 -5.97 7.68 13.10
C GLY A 78 -6.85 7.91 11.87
N ASN A 79 -6.31 7.82 10.67
CA ASN A 79 -7.04 7.93 9.41
C ASN A 79 -7.54 6.58 8.87
N CYS A 80 -7.18 5.46 9.49
CA CYS A 80 -7.70 4.15 9.14
C CYS A 80 -8.98 3.84 9.93
N ASP A 81 -10.04 3.44 9.25
CA ASP A 81 -11.30 3.05 9.90
C ASP A 81 -11.21 1.66 10.55
N THR A 82 -10.30 0.84 10.08
CA THR A 82 -10.09 -0.53 10.57
C THR A 82 -8.61 -0.75 10.87
N LEU A 83 -8.33 -1.36 12.03
CA LEU A 83 -7.00 -1.84 12.41
C LEU A 83 -7.10 -3.32 12.75
N VAL A 84 -6.25 -4.15 12.13
CA VAL A 84 -6.18 -5.59 12.40
C VAL A 84 -4.81 -5.89 13.02
N TYR A 85 -4.81 -6.45 14.22
CA TYR A 85 -3.62 -6.91 14.89
C TYR A 85 -3.49 -8.43 14.80
N LEU A 86 -2.43 -8.88 14.14
CA LEU A 86 -2.17 -10.30 13.86
C LEU A 86 -1.13 -10.92 14.83
N GLY A 87 -0.76 -10.21 15.86
CA GLY A 87 0.31 -10.63 16.76
C GLY A 87 1.66 -9.99 16.41
N GLY A 88 2.62 -10.13 17.28
CA GLY A 88 3.97 -9.58 17.11
C GLY A 88 4.77 -9.70 18.41
N ASN A 89 6.05 -9.29 18.38
CA ASN A 89 6.94 -9.37 19.56
C ASN A 89 7.45 -8.00 20.02
N GLU A 90 6.94 -6.89 19.44
CA GLU A 90 7.42 -5.55 19.73
C GLU A 90 6.59 -4.90 20.84
N GLN A 91 7.27 -4.44 21.91
CA GLN A 91 6.64 -3.97 23.15
C GLN A 91 5.72 -2.77 22.94
N SER A 92 6.14 -1.76 22.17
CA SER A 92 5.32 -0.55 22.00
C SER A 92 4.03 -0.82 21.23
N THR A 93 4.02 -1.84 20.38
CA THR A 93 2.82 -2.34 19.72
C THR A 93 1.88 -3.00 20.72
N HIS A 94 2.38 -3.84 21.64
CA HIS A 94 1.54 -4.47 22.67
C HIS A 94 0.90 -3.42 23.60
N GLU A 95 1.67 -2.40 24.01
CA GLU A 95 1.16 -1.30 24.83
C GLU A 95 0.07 -0.49 24.11
N TYR A 96 0.27 -0.24 22.82
CA TYR A 96 -0.71 0.45 21.98
C TYR A 96 -2.01 -0.35 21.84
N ILE A 97 -1.92 -1.63 21.51
CA ILE A 97 -3.09 -2.52 21.38
C ILE A 97 -3.83 -2.67 22.72
N SER A 98 -3.10 -2.85 23.83
CA SER A 98 -3.69 -2.92 25.17
C SER A 98 -4.49 -1.65 25.51
N LYS A 99 -3.97 -0.47 25.18
CA LYS A 99 -4.69 0.81 25.35
C LYS A 99 -5.92 0.93 24.47
N LEU A 100 -5.86 0.45 23.20
CA LEU A 100 -6.99 0.46 22.28
C LEU A 100 -8.14 -0.46 22.76
N LEU A 101 -7.84 -1.59 23.38
CA LEU A 101 -8.81 -2.48 23.97
C LEU A 101 -9.61 -1.82 25.11
N GLY A 102 -8.97 -0.84 25.77
CA GLY A 102 -9.59 -0.13 26.89
C GLY A 102 -9.55 -0.89 28.20
N LYS A 103 -10.38 -0.46 29.14
CA LYS A 103 -10.42 -1.01 30.50
C LYS A 103 -11.77 -1.61 30.82
N SER A 104 -11.75 -2.71 31.55
CA SER A 104 -12.94 -3.33 32.15
C SER A 104 -12.94 -3.11 33.65
N THR A 105 -14.12 -3.00 34.21
CA THR A 105 -14.32 -2.89 35.66
C THR A 105 -14.27 -4.27 36.30
N ILE A 106 -13.39 -4.45 37.27
CA ILE A 106 -13.29 -5.68 38.05
C ILE A 106 -13.71 -5.38 39.48
N ASP A 107 -14.67 -6.14 40.00
CA ASP A 107 -15.07 -6.11 41.41
C ASP A 107 -14.02 -6.84 42.25
N LYS A 108 -13.25 -6.09 43.03
CA LYS A 108 -12.33 -6.67 44.00
C LYS A 108 -13.02 -6.83 45.34
N LYS A 109 -13.35 -8.08 45.72
CA LYS A 109 -13.84 -8.41 47.04
C LYS A 109 -12.67 -8.68 47.96
N SER A 110 -12.42 -7.79 48.92
CA SER A 110 -11.49 -8.08 50.01
C SER A 110 -12.28 -8.35 51.29
N SER A 111 -12.08 -9.52 51.90
CA SER A 111 -12.66 -9.89 53.19
C SER A 111 -11.54 -9.91 54.23
N GLY A 112 -11.64 -9.02 55.20
CA GLY A 112 -10.81 -9.04 56.43
C GLY A 112 -11.58 -9.69 57.54
N GLU A 113 -11.13 -10.82 58.07
CA GLU A 113 -11.65 -11.45 59.28
C GLU A 113 -10.62 -11.33 60.40
N THR A 114 -10.97 -10.54 61.44
CA THR A 114 -10.14 -10.47 62.62
C THR A 114 -10.70 -11.43 63.69
N ARG A 115 -9.95 -12.49 63.98
CA ARG A 115 -10.28 -13.44 65.03
C ARG A 115 -9.79 -12.90 66.38
N GLY A 116 -10.76 -12.36 67.17
CA GLY A 116 -10.53 -11.90 68.54
C GLY A 116 -11.84 -11.90 69.28
N ARG A 117 -11.78 -11.67 70.62
CA ARG A 117 -12.95 -11.73 71.56
C ARG A 117 -14.06 -10.71 71.20
N GLN A 118 -13.82 -9.80 70.23
CA GLN A 118 -14.75 -8.94 69.55
C GLN A 118 -14.45 -8.97 68.06
N GLY A 119 -14.80 -10.09 67.42
CA GLY A 119 -14.61 -10.27 66.00
C GLY A 119 -15.43 -9.29 65.15
N SER A 120 -14.74 -8.52 64.29
CA SER A 120 -15.38 -7.67 63.30
C SER A 120 -15.08 -8.20 61.89
N SER A 121 -16.12 -8.36 61.12
CA SER A 121 -16.02 -8.75 59.70
C SER A 121 -16.31 -7.51 58.85
N SER A 122 -15.32 -7.04 58.09
CA SER A 122 -15.52 -5.96 57.13
C SER A 122 -15.40 -6.53 55.72
N ARG A 123 -16.38 -6.25 54.88
CA ARG A 123 -16.35 -6.54 53.42
C ARG A 123 -16.22 -5.21 52.70
N ASN A 124 -15.07 -4.99 52.09
CA ASN A 124 -14.89 -3.85 51.22
C ASN A 124 -15.08 -4.31 49.77
N TYR A 125 -15.90 -3.58 49.04
CA TYR A 125 -16.10 -3.73 47.60
C TYR A 125 -15.32 -2.56 46.97
N ASP A 126 -14.17 -2.86 46.38
CA ASP A 126 -13.42 -1.90 45.59
C ASP A 126 -13.61 -2.21 44.11
N VAL A 127 -13.96 -1.19 43.35
CA VAL A 127 -14.09 -1.26 41.90
C VAL A 127 -12.75 -0.83 41.30
N LEU A 128 -12.05 -1.76 40.66
CA LEU A 128 -10.77 -1.50 40.03
C LEU A 128 -10.91 -1.58 38.52
N GLY A 129 -10.48 -0.50 37.80
CA GLY A 129 -10.34 -0.53 36.36
C GLY A 129 -9.09 -1.32 35.94
N ARG A 130 -9.26 -2.46 35.25
CA ARG A 130 -8.16 -3.23 34.68
C ARG A 130 -8.22 -3.14 33.15
N GLU A 131 -7.09 -3.09 32.47
CA GLU A 131 -7.01 -3.24 31.01
C GLU A 131 -7.61 -4.60 30.65
N ILE A 132 -8.43 -4.63 29.56
CA ILE A 132 -9.10 -5.86 29.08
C ILE A 132 -8.06 -6.94 28.80
N MET A 133 -6.96 -6.55 28.14
CA MET A 133 -5.74 -7.36 28.00
C MET A 133 -4.55 -6.51 28.39
N MET A 134 -3.75 -6.98 29.33
CA MET A 134 -2.47 -6.34 29.66
C MET A 134 -1.48 -6.53 28.50
N PRO A 135 -0.45 -5.67 28.34
CA PRO A 135 0.53 -5.80 27.25
C PRO A 135 1.20 -7.19 27.16
N ASP A 136 1.42 -7.84 28.31
CA ASP A 136 1.97 -9.20 28.35
C ASP A 136 0.96 -10.28 27.93
N GLU A 137 -0.34 -10.05 28.14
CA GLU A 137 -1.43 -10.92 27.65
C GLU A 137 -1.59 -10.76 26.12
N VAL A 138 -1.49 -9.52 25.62
CA VAL A 138 -1.47 -9.24 24.16
C VAL A 138 -0.30 -9.97 23.50
N ARG A 139 0.90 -9.94 24.10
CA ARG A 139 2.07 -10.65 23.61
C ARG A 139 1.88 -12.17 23.55
N LYS A 140 1.12 -12.72 24.51
CA LYS A 140 0.87 -14.17 24.63
C LYS A 140 -0.37 -14.63 23.88
N MET A 141 -1.03 -13.75 23.12
CA MET A 141 -2.20 -14.11 22.35
C MET A 141 -1.90 -15.28 21.42
N ASP A 142 -2.85 -16.21 21.30
CA ASP A 142 -2.71 -17.37 20.40
C ASP A 142 -2.44 -16.92 18.97
N ASN A 143 -1.46 -17.53 18.32
CA ASN A 143 -1.08 -17.25 16.94
C ASN A 143 -2.20 -17.48 15.91
N LYS A 144 -3.23 -18.23 16.26
CA LYS A 144 -4.41 -18.45 15.43
C LYS A 144 -5.42 -17.31 15.53
N LYS A 145 -5.26 -16.42 16.52
CA LYS A 145 -6.21 -15.32 16.79
C LYS A 145 -5.72 -13.99 16.25
N CYS A 146 -6.66 -13.11 15.97
CA CYS A 146 -6.42 -11.70 15.64
C CYS A 146 -7.37 -10.80 16.43
N LEU A 147 -6.95 -9.54 16.61
CA LEU A 147 -7.80 -8.49 17.16
C LEU A 147 -8.17 -7.53 16.02
N ILE A 148 -9.46 -7.22 15.93
CA ILE A 148 -9.99 -6.33 14.89
C ILE A 148 -10.65 -5.14 15.59
N PHE A 149 -10.22 -3.96 15.23
CA PHE A 149 -10.76 -2.68 15.70
C PHE A 149 -11.42 -1.97 14.53
N ILE A 150 -12.70 -1.72 14.62
CA ILE A 150 -13.47 -0.98 13.61
C ILE A 150 -14.05 0.25 14.31
N ARG A 151 -13.91 1.40 13.68
CA ARG A 151 -14.43 2.66 14.24
C ARG A 151 -15.93 2.55 14.54
N GLY A 152 -16.32 2.82 15.79
CA GLY A 152 -17.70 2.78 16.25
C GLY A 152 -18.21 1.39 16.69
N PHE A 153 -17.33 0.39 16.72
CA PHE A 153 -17.65 -0.95 17.21
C PHE A 153 -16.71 -1.34 18.35
N ASP A 154 -17.19 -2.25 19.19
CA ASP A 154 -16.34 -2.89 20.20
C ASP A 154 -15.24 -3.72 19.53
N PRO A 155 -14.07 -3.85 20.18
CA PRO A 155 -13.00 -4.70 19.67
C PRO A 155 -13.42 -6.16 19.51
N ILE A 156 -13.03 -6.79 18.44
CA ILE A 156 -13.39 -8.17 18.09
C ILE A 156 -12.15 -9.05 18.21
N LEU A 157 -12.27 -10.17 18.92
CA LEU A 157 -11.28 -11.25 18.91
C LEU A 157 -11.79 -12.38 18.03
N ASP A 158 -11.07 -12.69 16.95
CA ASP A 158 -11.47 -13.69 15.97
C ASP A 158 -10.31 -14.61 15.57
N ASP A 159 -10.62 -15.65 14.82
CA ASP A 159 -9.61 -16.52 14.22
C ASP A 159 -9.01 -15.89 12.96
N LYS A 160 -7.71 -16.05 12.78
CA LYS A 160 -7.06 -15.64 11.53
C LYS A 160 -7.62 -16.46 10.37
N PHE A 161 -7.90 -15.80 9.28
CA PHE A 161 -8.27 -16.48 8.04
C PHE A 161 -7.11 -17.38 7.57
N SER A 162 -7.44 -18.62 7.21
CA SER A 162 -6.50 -19.56 6.61
C SER A 162 -6.66 -19.57 5.09
N PRO A 163 -5.68 -19.11 4.31
CA PRO A 163 -5.78 -19.11 2.86
C PRO A 163 -5.89 -20.52 2.26
N PHE A 164 -5.39 -21.54 2.96
CA PHE A 164 -5.42 -22.94 2.51
C PHE A 164 -6.84 -23.50 2.35
N GLY A 165 -7.82 -22.94 3.05
CA GLY A 165 -9.24 -23.30 2.91
C GLY A 165 -9.99 -22.51 1.84
N HIS A 166 -9.37 -21.54 1.19
CA HIS A 166 -10.02 -20.70 0.19
C HIS A 166 -10.15 -21.44 -1.15
N PRO A 167 -11.31 -21.42 -1.82
CA PRO A 167 -11.51 -22.14 -3.11
C PRO A 167 -10.50 -21.77 -4.20
N MET A 168 -10.00 -20.52 -4.19
CA MET A 168 -8.99 -20.07 -5.15
C MET A 168 -7.56 -20.48 -4.78
N PHE A 169 -7.33 -21.05 -3.59
CA PHE A 169 -5.97 -21.46 -3.19
C PHE A 169 -5.38 -22.49 -4.16
N ALA A 170 -6.20 -23.44 -4.62
CA ALA A 170 -5.77 -24.44 -5.59
C ALA A 170 -5.31 -23.84 -6.94
N GLN A 171 -5.68 -22.59 -7.26
CA GLN A 171 -5.26 -21.88 -8.45
C GLN A 171 -3.96 -21.07 -8.24
N SER A 172 -3.50 -20.96 -7.02
CA SER A 172 -2.24 -20.27 -6.69
C SER A 172 -1.03 -21.17 -6.91
N ALA A 173 0.15 -20.57 -7.07
CA ALA A 173 1.42 -21.29 -7.18
C ALA A 173 1.76 -22.15 -5.94
N ASP A 174 1.27 -21.77 -4.77
CA ASP A 174 1.43 -22.53 -3.52
C ASP A 174 0.43 -23.70 -3.39
N GLY A 175 -0.57 -23.74 -4.25
CA GLY A 175 -1.53 -24.81 -4.40
C GLY A 175 -1.15 -25.76 -5.54
N GLU A 176 -2.13 -26.15 -6.34
CA GLU A 176 -1.94 -27.01 -7.53
C GLU A 176 -1.82 -26.22 -8.83
N GLY A 177 -1.91 -24.88 -8.76
CA GLY A 177 -1.85 -23.98 -9.90
C GLY A 177 -0.43 -23.85 -10.45
N GLU A 178 -0.31 -23.59 -11.74
CA GLU A 178 0.97 -23.28 -12.34
C GLU A 178 1.48 -21.91 -11.85
N PRO A 179 2.78 -21.78 -11.52
CA PRO A 179 3.37 -20.49 -11.16
C PRO A 179 3.19 -19.48 -12.29
N TYR A 180 2.73 -18.28 -11.96
CA TYR A 180 2.67 -17.20 -12.94
C TYR A 180 4.08 -16.89 -13.46
N VAL A 181 4.29 -17.10 -14.73
CA VAL A 181 5.50 -16.67 -15.43
C VAL A 181 5.16 -15.36 -16.16
N HIS A 182 5.82 -14.28 -15.75
CA HIS A 182 5.73 -13.03 -16.50
C HIS A 182 6.39 -13.23 -17.86
N VAL A 183 5.59 -13.67 -18.82
CA VAL A 183 6.00 -13.67 -20.22
C VAL A 183 6.08 -12.18 -20.61
N ARG A 184 7.27 -11.62 -20.72
CA ARG A 184 7.47 -10.52 -21.65
C ARG A 184 6.90 -11.06 -22.95
N ASN A 185 5.86 -10.41 -23.49
CA ASN A 185 5.29 -10.81 -24.75
C ASN A 185 6.44 -11.14 -25.70
N SER A 186 6.83 -12.40 -25.76
CA SER A 186 7.60 -12.92 -26.86
C SER A 186 6.61 -12.78 -27.99
N VAL A 187 6.82 -11.77 -28.79
CA VAL A 187 6.10 -11.54 -30.02
C VAL A 187 6.05 -12.88 -30.71
N SER A 188 4.88 -13.52 -30.75
CA SER A 188 4.69 -14.70 -31.60
C SER A 188 5.05 -14.23 -33.00
N GLU A 189 5.90 -14.97 -33.70
CA GLU A 189 6.41 -14.61 -35.03
C GLU A 189 5.30 -14.32 -36.05
N ASP A 190 4.03 -14.60 -35.70
CA ASP A 190 2.85 -14.34 -36.54
C ASP A 190 2.02 -13.09 -36.12
N SER A 191 2.39 -12.37 -35.07
CA SER A 191 1.73 -11.10 -34.73
C SER A 191 2.41 -9.99 -35.55
N VAL A 192 1.64 -9.30 -36.36
CA VAL A 192 2.01 -8.00 -36.94
C VAL A 192 2.56 -7.18 -35.80
N THR A 193 3.88 -6.99 -35.78
CA THR A 193 4.59 -6.31 -34.71
C THR A 193 4.08 -4.88 -34.63
N GLU A 194 3.28 -4.54 -33.60
CA GLU A 194 3.03 -3.13 -33.31
C GLU A 194 4.38 -2.48 -33.09
N PRO A 195 4.68 -1.34 -33.74
CA PRO A 195 5.96 -0.69 -33.61
C PRO A 195 6.17 -0.32 -32.13
N ALA A 196 7.21 -0.88 -31.52
CA ALA A 196 7.61 -0.50 -30.18
C ALA A 196 8.34 0.85 -30.25
N PHE A 197 7.89 1.82 -29.48
CA PHE A 197 8.61 3.09 -29.33
C PHE A 197 9.15 3.25 -27.91
N THR A 198 10.30 3.86 -27.81
CA THR A 198 10.97 4.11 -26.52
C THR A 198 11.42 5.57 -26.48
N ILE A 199 11.16 6.25 -25.38
CA ILE A 199 11.69 7.60 -25.13
C ILE A 199 13.16 7.46 -24.74
N LEU A 200 14.06 8.14 -25.47
CA LEU A 200 15.50 8.06 -25.28
C LEU A 200 16.03 9.30 -24.55
N ASN A 201 17.01 9.09 -23.70
CA ASN A 201 17.89 10.15 -23.22
C ASN A 201 19.08 10.38 -24.18
N ASP A 202 19.82 11.46 -24.01
CA ASP A 202 20.91 11.83 -24.89
C ASP A 202 21.99 10.76 -25.07
N LYS A 203 22.28 9.97 -24.01
CA LYS A 203 23.25 8.87 -24.06
C LYS A 203 22.77 7.71 -24.91
N ALA A 204 21.50 7.35 -24.73
CA ALA A 204 20.89 6.28 -25.52
C ALA A 204 20.72 6.71 -26.99
N LEU A 205 20.37 7.97 -27.24
CA LEU A 205 20.27 8.52 -28.58
C LEU A 205 21.58 8.34 -29.34
N SER A 206 22.70 8.73 -28.75
CA SER A 206 24.04 8.61 -29.40
C SER A 206 24.36 7.17 -29.79
N TYR A 207 23.99 6.19 -28.95
CA TYR A 207 24.16 4.76 -29.23
C TYR A 207 23.35 4.32 -30.45
N TYR A 208 22.10 4.70 -30.51
CA TYR A 208 21.22 4.31 -31.63
C TYR A 208 21.56 5.06 -32.92
N GLU A 209 22.03 6.29 -32.87
CA GLU A 209 22.57 7.00 -34.03
C GLU A 209 23.82 6.31 -34.60
N GLU A 210 24.66 5.70 -33.75
CA GLU A 210 25.79 4.89 -34.20
C GLU A 210 25.37 3.59 -34.87
N LEU A 211 24.35 2.92 -34.35
CA LEU A 211 23.75 1.71 -34.96
C LEU A 211 23.20 2.04 -36.36
N GLN A 212 22.45 3.14 -36.47
CA GLN A 212 21.91 3.60 -37.76
C GLN A 212 23.02 3.88 -38.80
N LYS A 213 24.14 4.50 -38.36
CA LYS A 213 25.31 4.72 -39.23
C LYS A 213 26.00 3.42 -39.66
N LYS A 214 25.85 2.35 -38.86
CA LYS A 214 26.38 1.01 -39.21
C LYS A 214 25.46 0.22 -40.16
N GLY A 215 24.32 0.79 -40.54
CA GLY A 215 23.36 0.17 -41.47
C GLY A 215 22.36 -0.75 -40.79
N GLU A 216 22.23 -0.71 -39.48
CA GLU A 216 21.14 -1.42 -38.78
C GLU A 216 19.79 -0.70 -38.98
N GLN A 217 18.72 -1.49 -39.07
CA GLN A 217 17.36 -0.95 -39.26
C GLN A 217 16.85 -0.33 -37.94
N VAL A 218 17.25 0.91 -37.69
CA VAL A 218 16.79 1.69 -36.54
C VAL A 218 16.16 2.97 -37.05
N TYR A 219 14.92 3.21 -36.67
CA TYR A 219 14.22 4.45 -36.97
C TYR A 219 14.22 5.35 -35.75
N ILE A 220 14.70 6.59 -35.88
CA ILE A 220 14.72 7.60 -34.83
C ILE A 220 13.88 8.78 -35.30
N ASP A 221 12.75 9.05 -34.60
CA ASP A 221 11.96 10.25 -34.83
C ASP A 221 12.22 11.24 -33.69
N LYS A 222 12.47 12.48 -34.02
CA LYS A 222 12.78 13.56 -33.06
C LYS A 222 11.58 14.47 -32.91
N LEU A 223 11.02 14.52 -31.70
CA LEU A 223 9.94 15.41 -31.31
C LEU A 223 10.44 16.41 -30.29
N SER A 224 9.94 17.64 -30.35
CA SER A 224 10.09 18.54 -29.22
C SER A 224 9.23 18.06 -28.05
N TYR A 225 9.59 18.45 -26.82
CA TYR A 225 8.80 18.11 -25.63
C TYR A 225 7.36 18.64 -25.73
N GLU A 226 7.19 19.82 -26.30
CA GLU A 226 5.87 20.43 -26.50
C GLU A 226 5.02 19.65 -27.53
N GLU A 227 5.60 19.21 -28.62
CA GLU A 227 4.94 18.34 -29.60
C GLU A 227 4.55 16.99 -29.00
N PHE A 228 5.44 16.41 -28.18
CA PHE A 228 5.16 15.14 -27.49
C PHE A 228 3.97 15.26 -26.52
N LEU A 229 3.87 16.35 -25.77
CA LEU A 229 2.75 16.58 -24.86
C LEU A 229 1.41 16.80 -25.58
N LEU A 230 1.44 17.33 -26.80
CA LEU A 230 0.24 17.56 -27.61
C LEU A 230 -0.22 16.30 -28.36
N LEU A 231 0.62 15.31 -28.54
CA LEU A 231 0.32 14.07 -29.22
C LEU A 231 -0.33 13.06 -28.26
N GLY A 232 -1.58 12.69 -28.52
CA GLY A 232 -2.20 11.54 -27.85
C GLY A 232 -1.57 10.22 -28.30
N GLN A 233 -1.74 9.15 -27.53
CA GLN A 233 -1.20 7.81 -27.85
C GLN A 233 -1.63 7.30 -29.24
N VAL A 234 -2.83 7.67 -29.69
CA VAL A 234 -3.37 7.27 -31.01
C VAL A 234 -2.61 7.98 -32.13
N ASP A 235 -2.27 9.25 -31.93
CA ASP A 235 -1.56 10.02 -32.95
C ASP A 235 -0.09 9.62 -33.04
N LEU A 236 0.53 9.25 -31.93
CA LEU A 236 1.86 8.64 -31.91
C LEU A 236 1.87 7.32 -32.66
N LYS A 237 0.91 6.43 -32.42
CA LYS A 237 0.78 5.17 -33.15
C LYS A 237 0.61 5.40 -34.66
N LYS A 238 -0.25 6.32 -35.07
CA LYS A 238 -0.42 6.64 -36.53
C LYS A 238 0.86 7.15 -37.16
N ARG A 239 1.57 8.04 -36.47
CA ARG A 239 2.84 8.59 -37.00
C ARG A 239 3.88 7.51 -37.29
N PHE A 240 3.87 6.41 -36.53
CA PHE A 240 4.79 5.29 -36.72
C PHE A 240 4.26 4.19 -37.65
N MET A 241 2.94 4.04 -37.82
CA MET A 241 2.35 3.07 -38.73
C MET A 241 2.53 3.42 -40.24
N ASP A 242 2.74 4.71 -40.53
CA ASP A 242 3.04 5.18 -41.91
C ASP A 242 4.53 4.96 -42.30
N MET A 243 5.33 4.39 -41.42
CA MET A 243 6.75 4.10 -41.64
C MET A 243 6.89 2.63 -42.04
N ASP A 244 6.88 2.34 -43.34
CA ASP A 244 7.05 1.00 -43.86
C ASP A 244 8.32 0.33 -43.35
N GLU A 245 8.18 -0.87 -42.75
CA GLU A 245 9.24 -1.84 -42.46
C GLU A 245 10.22 -1.60 -41.30
N ALA A 246 10.03 -0.64 -40.40
CA ALA A 246 10.91 -0.51 -39.23
C ALA A 246 10.52 -1.48 -38.11
N GLN A 247 11.39 -2.42 -37.80
CA GLN A 247 11.20 -3.36 -36.67
C GLN A 247 11.21 -2.69 -35.28
N THR A 248 11.88 -1.55 -35.16
CA THR A 248 11.97 -0.79 -33.90
C THR A 248 11.95 0.70 -34.18
N CYS A 249 10.98 1.40 -33.60
CA CYS A 249 10.92 2.86 -33.66
C CYS A 249 11.30 3.47 -32.31
N LEU A 250 12.22 4.43 -32.32
CA LEU A 250 12.72 5.11 -31.15
C LEU A 250 12.30 6.59 -31.20
N LEU A 251 11.71 7.07 -30.14
CA LEU A 251 11.28 8.45 -30.00
C LEU A 251 12.26 9.19 -29.11
N TYR A 252 12.79 10.31 -29.56
CA TYR A 252 13.57 11.24 -28.77
C TYR A 252 12.79 12.52 -28.53
N THR A 253 12.70 12.93 -27.27
CA THR A 253 12.18 14.23 -26.88
C THR A 253 13.33 15.10 -26.37
N SER A 254 13.41 16.34 -26.80
CA SER A 254 14.37 17.29 -26.20
C SER A 254 14.01 17.52 -24.72
N PRO A 255 15.02 17.69 -23.84
CA PRO A 255 14.76 17.97 -22.41
C PRO A 255 13.86 19.17 -22.23
N SER A 256 12.99 19.11 -21.24
CA SER A 256 12.16 20.25 -20.82
C SER A 256 13.08 21.40 -20.39
N PRO A 257 12.72 22.68 -20.67
CA PRO A 257 13.49 23.83 -20.19
C PRO A 257 13.62 23.93 -18.66
N ARG A 258 12.97 23.04 -17.91
CA ARG A 258 13.04 22.98 -16.44
C ARG A 258 14.09 22.01 -15.91
N ASP A 259 14.73 21.24 -16.77
CA ASP A 259 15.72 20.21 -16.42
C ASP A 259 17.18 20.68 -16.58
N GLY A 260 17.40 21.99 -16.70
CA GLY A 260 18.68 22.66 -16.79
C GLY A 260 19.05 23.43 -15.52
#